data_f7e10207b77f18215bca0d0404c427a8
#
_entry.id   f7e10207b77f18215bca0d0404c427a8
#
_cell.length_a   1.000
_cell.length_b   1.000
_cell.length_c   1.000
_cell.angle_alpha   90.00
_cell.angle_beta   90.00
_cell.angle_gamma   90.00
#
_symmetry.space_group_name_H-M   'P 1'
#
loop_
_entity.id
_entity.type
_entity.pdbx_description
1 polymer ?
#
loop_
_entity_poly.entity_id
_entity_poly.type
_entity_poly.pdbx_seq_one_letter_code
_entity_poly.pdbx_strand_id
1 'polypeptide(L)'
;MIDLATYEPRGDKKNSSFFETNLPRVYERRSSSGLSQLVGAMAAVVIQVDHGDALAYMAELALMGPYRFKECWLNESHRIYLLEADPRSPRFILLEPLSRGYEDDATRWNCMYPLSAAKPNARYIGEIYSTSSCRDLRSVLEPQNIRFVYPDEASNGFYALPNLTFTFLSDFTYNRVGYVDVSLDSLAALDLGDRVLLDDGPLELLEAAAQKHARHGLEGRVLGIDHLATRVLAGEREDALLEYLTMVPYYFWGAYNIAEMNSSTNVTRHPSIGDEKQSPARVFTANNTPSYLNSLENLPMPTEDFVRNYGRRMHHIAYEVVDGDIQGEKNVDFVVEVLRDLGIPFLADVVGECTDEPNLKQIFSKASPYSLLITEYVERCLGYDGFFTRDNVAALTAAAGEAERYEHGHVFD
;
A
#
# COMPACT_ATOMS: atom_id res chain seq x y z
N MET A 1 -23.75 6.82 4.16
CA MET A 1 -23.04 7.02 2.87
C MET A 1 -22.69 8.50 2.78
N ILE A 2 -21.45 8.84 2.42
CA ILE A 2 -21.01 10.23 2.30
C ILE A 2 -21.63 10.84 1.04
N ASP A 3 -22.22 12.02 1.20
CA ASP A 3 -22.68 12.83 0.06
C ASP A 3 -21.49 13.59 -0.54
N LEU A 4 -20.97 13.10 -1.65
CA LEU A 4 -19.82 13.69 -2.34
C LEU A 4 -20.08 15.08 -2.92
N ALA A 5 -21.35 15.47 -3.10
CA ALA A 5 -21.72 16.80 -3.62
C ALA A 5 -21.55 17.90 -2.56
N THR A 6 -21.63 17.53 -1.28
CA THR A 6 -21.54 18.45 -0.14
C THR A 6 -20.33 18.20 0.77
N TYR A 7 -19.52 17.16 0.44
CA TYR A 7 -18.35 16.82 1.25
C TYR A 7 -17.25 17.88 1.10
N GLU A 8 -16.84 18.46 2.23
CA GLU A 8 -15.69 19.36 2.28
C GLU A 8 -14.43 18.58 2.68
N PRO A 9 -13.39 18.54 1.82
CA PRO A 9 -12.13 17.90 2.14
C PRO A 9 -11.47 18.51 3.39
N ARG A 10 -10.89 17.65 4.23
CA ARG A 10 -10.27 18.04 5.50
C ARG A 10 -8.81 18.46 5.31
N GLY A 11 -8.24 19.05 6.36
CA GLY A 11 -6.83 19.43 6.42
C GLY A 11 -6.51 20.71 5.65
N ASP A 12 -5.36 20.73 5.01
CA ASP A 12 -4.84 21.92 4.32
C ASP A 12 -5.56 22.23 3.01
N LYS A 13 -5.87 23.51 2.80
CA LYS A 13 -6.61 23.99 1.64
C LYS A 13 -5.71 24.60 0.53
N LYS A 14 -4.39 24.42 0.60
CA LYS A 14 -3.46 25.03 -0.38
C LYS A 14 -3.77 24.67 -1.84
N ASN A 15 -4.25 23.44 -2.10
CA ASN A 15 -4.60 22.97 -3.44
C ASN A 15 -6.13 22.90 -3.65
N SER A 16 -6.91 23.59 -2.82
CA SER A 16 -8.39 23.53 -2.88
C SER A 16 -8.92 23.92 -4.25
N SER A 17 -8.39 24.98 -4.87
CA SER A 17 -8.85 25.43 -6.19
C SER A 17 -8.66 24.39 -7.30
N PHE A 18 -7.59 23.61 -7.25
CA PHE A 18 -7.38 22.50 -8.18
C PHE A 18 -8.42 21.41 -7.96
N PHE A 19 -8.67 21.01 -6.73
CA PHE A 19 -9.63 19.97 -6.39
C PHE A 19 -11.06 20.42 -6.60
N GLU A 20 -11.43 21.64 -6.23
CA GLU A 20 -12.74 22.24 -6.51
C GLU A 20 -13.11 22.23 -8.00
N THR A 21 -12.11 22.37 -8.86
CA THR A 21 -12.29 22.33 -10.32
C THR A 21 -12.39 20.91 -10.87
N ASN A 22 -11.59 19.97 -10.38
CA ASN A 22 -11.40 18.66 -11.02
C ASN A 22 -12.23 17.54 -10.38
N LEU A 23 -12.41 17.54 -9.05
CA LEU A 23 -13.15 16.48 -8.37
C LEU A 23 -14.61 16.35 -8.83
N PRO A 24 -15.38 17.45 -9.00
CA PRO A 24 -16.76 17.34 -9.47
C PRO A 24 -16.86 16.61 -10.81
N ARG A 25 -15.92 16.86 -11.73
CA ARG A 25 -15.86 16.20 -13.03
C ARG A 25 -15.60 14.70 -12.93
N VAL A 26 -14.69 14.29 -12.01
CA VAL A 26 -14.43 12.87 -11.77
C VAL A 26 -15.65 12.19 -11.16
N TYR A 27 -16.28 12.80 -10.16
CA TYR A 27 -17.45 12.25 -9.48
C TYR A 27 -18.68 12.17 -10.38
N GLU A 28 -18.94 13.19 -11.20
CA GLU A 28 -20.01 13.20 -12.21
C GLU A 28 -19.79 12.08 -13.23
N ARG A 29 -18.54 11.92 -13.75
CA ARG A 29 -18.20 10.88 -14.70
C ARG A 29 -18.41 9.49 -14.11
N ARG A 30 -17.98 9.24 -12.87
CA ARG A 30 -18.21 7.97 -12.17
C ARG A 30 -19.70 7.69 -11.98
N SER A 31 -20.46 8.68 -11.59
CA SER A 31 -21.92 8.56 -11.40
C SER A 31 -22.62 8.26 -12.71
N SER A 32 -22.32 9.01 -13.76
CA SER A 32 -22.96 8.85 -15.08
C SER A 32 -22.58 7.53 -15.77
N SER A 33 -21.38 7.02 -15.53
CA SER A 33 -20.91 5.74 -16.09
C SER A 33 -21.34 4.52 -15.27
N GLY A 34 -21.89 4.70 -14.08
CA GLY A 34 -22.23 3.59 -13.17
C GLY A 34 -21.04 2.92 -12.48
N LEU A 35 -19.83 3.48 -12.56
CA LEU A 35 -18.62 2.88 -11.99
C LEU A 35 -18.77 2.58 -10.50
N SER A 36 -19.37 3.48 -9.74
CA SER A 36 -19.55 3.32 -8.29
C SER A 36 -20.45 2.15 -7.89
N GLN A 37 -21.25 1.63 -8.82
CA GLN A 37 -22.05 0.43 -8.61
C GLN A 37 -21.34 -0.85 -9.10
N LEU A 38 -20.39 -0.72 -10.02
CA LEU A 38 -19.62 -1.82 -10.56
C LEU A 38 -18.46 -2.22 -9.64
N VAL A 39 -17.77 -1.25 -9.03
CA VAL A 39 -16.57 -1.47 -8.24
C VAL A 39 -16.90 -1.41 -6.75
N GLY A 40 -16.52 -2.45 -6.04
CA GLY A 40 -16.68 -2.57 -4.59
C GLY A 40 -15.40 -2.25 -3.80
N ALA A 41 -15.25 -2.95 -2.68
CA ALA A 41 -14.12 -2.78 -1.77
C ALA A 41 -12.82 -3.38 -2.33
N MET A 42 -11.69 -2.97 -1.78
CA MET A 42 -10.40 -3.59 -2.03
C MET A 42 -10.42 -5.03 -1.52
N ALA A 43 -10.15 -5.97 -2.40
CA ALA A 43 -10.18 -7.41 -2.11
C ALA A 43 -8.79 -7.97 -1.78
N ALA A 44 -7.74 -7.44 -2.43
CA ALA A 44 -6.37 -7.86 -2.19
C ALA A 44 -5.37 -6.77 -2.55
N VAL A 45 -4.16 -6.91 -2.03
CA VAL A 45 -2.94 -6.24 -2.50
C VAL A 45 -2.02 -7.26 -3.13
N VAL A 46 -1.30 -6.89 -4.18
CA VAL A 46 -0.40 -7.75 -4.93
C VAL A 46 1.02 -7.26 -4.79
N ILE A 47 1.91 -8.14 -4.35
CA ILE A 47 3.34 -7.85 -4.19
C ILE A 47 4.12 -8.95 -4.93
N GLN A 48 5.01 -8.55 -5.82
CA GLN A 48 6.01 -9.45 -6.36
C GLN A 48 7.26 -9.38 -5.48
N VAL A 49 7.74 -10.53 -5.05
CA VAL A 49 9.02 -10.71 -4.34
C VAL A 49 10.06 -11.29 -5.29
N ASP A 50 11.32 -11.24 -4.92
CA ASP A 50 12.37 -11.89 -5.71
C ASP A 50 12.30 -13.41 -5.58
N HIS A 51 12.93 -14.11 -6.53
CA HIS A 51 13.00 -15.57 -6.52
C HIS A 51 13.70 -16.10 -5.27
N GLY A 52 12.99 -16.89 -4.49
CA GLY A 52 13.45 -17.50 -3.25
C GLY A 52 13.12 -16.73 -1.97
N ASP A 53 12.50 -15.53 -2.08
CA ASP A 53 12.20 -14.67 -0.93
C ASP A 53 10.78 -14.83 -0.37
N ALA A 54 9.88 -15.51 -1.09
CA ALA A 54 8.46 -15.56 -0.70
C ALA A 54 8.24 -16.14 0.70
N LEU A 55 8.89 -17.24 1.03
CA LEU A 55 8.74 -17.90 2.33
C LEU A 55 9.17 -16.99 3.49
N ALA A 56 10.32 -16.34 3.34
CA ALA A 56 10.85 -15.43 4.36
C ALA A 56 9.94 -14.19 4.53
N TYR A 57 9.44 -13.64 3.42
CA TYR A 57 8.51 -12.52 3.47
C TYR A 57 7.15 -12.90 4.07
N MET A 58 6.61 -14.08 3.74
CA MET A 58 5.40 -14.59 4.40
C MET A 58 5.56 -14.76 5.90
N ALA A 59 6.72 -15.27 6.34
CA ALA A 59 7.03 -15.39 7.78
C ALA A 59 7.15 -14.00 8.45
N GLU A 60 7.72 -13.01 7.78
CA GLU A 60 7.75 -11.62 8.23
C GLU A 60 6.33 -11.06 8.39
N LEU A 61 5.47 -11.21 7.37
CA LEU A 61 4.07 -10.77 7.43
C LEU A 61 3.28 -11.47 8.55
N ALA A 62 3.54 -12.76 8.78
CA ALA A 62 2.89 -13.53 9.85
C ALA A 62 3.37 -13.14 11.25
N LEU A 63 4.62 -12.66 11.40
CA LEU A 63 5.17 -12.14 12.64
C LEU A 63 4.69 -10.73 12.93
N MET A 64 4.73 -9.85 11.94
CA MET A 64 4.47 -8.43 12.08
C MET A 64 2.99 -8.06 12.01
N GLY A 65 2.14 -8.92 11.45
CA GLY A 65 0.72 -8.64 11.23
C GLY A 65 -0.17 -9.87 11.37
N PRO A 66 -1.47 -9.71 11.14
CA PRO A 66 -2.45 -10.79 11.32
C PRO A 66 -2.49 -11.77 10.13
N TYR A 67 -1.64 -11.61 9.13
CA TYR A 67 -1.71 -12.37 7.89
C TYR A 67 -1.17 -13.78 8.04
N ARG A 68 -1.91 -14.75 7.50
CA ARG A 68 -1.58 -16.17 7.56
C ARG A 68 -1.63 -16.77 6.16
N PHE A 69 -0.68 -17.65 5.86
CA PHE A 69 -0.68 -18.41 4.61
C PHE A 69 -1.96 -19.26 4.49
N LYS A 70 -2.53 -19.28 3.31
CA LYS A 70 -3.74 -20.04 3.00
C LYS A 70 -3.52 -21.09 1.91
N GLU A 71 -3.01 -20.68 0.76
CA GLU A 71 -2.80 -21.57 -0.36
C GLU A 71 -1.73 -21.06 -1.33
N CYS A 72 -1.21 -21.99 -2.15
CA CYS A 72 -0.22 -21.71 -3.18
C CYS A 72 -0.65 -22.31 -4.51
N TRP A 73 -0.39 -21.60 -5.59
CA TRP A 73 -0.64 -21.98 -6.96
C TRP A 73 0.62 -21.82 -7.81
N LEU A 74 0.74 -22.60 -8.86
CA LEU A 74 1.87 -22.63 -9.77
C LEU A 74 1.40 -22.45 -11.20
N ASN A 75 1.87 -21.42 -11.88
CA ASN A 75 1.73 -21.27 -13.31
C ASN A 75 3.10 -21.43 -14.03
N GLU A 76 3.14 -21.12 -15.31
CA GLU A 76 4.36 -21.29 -16.14
C GLU A 76 5.53 -20.39 -15.67
N SER A 77 5.28 -19.31 -14.97
CA SER A 77 6.28 -18.30 -14.62
C SER A 77 6.41 -18.00 -13.14
N HIS A 78 5.36 -18.24 -12.33
CA HIS A 78 5.31 -17.84 -10.93
C HIS A 78 4.70 -18.90 -10.02
N ARG A 79 5.15 -18.87 -8.75
CA ARG A 79 4.33 -19.32 -7.62
C ARG A 79 3.50 -18.15 -7.11
N ILE A 80 2.25 -18.41 -6.81
CA ILE A 80 1.25 -17.43 -6.40
C ILE A 80 0.72 -17.85 -5.03
N TYR A 81 0.98 -17.05 -4.01
CA TYR A 81 0.59 -17.36 -2.64
C TYR A 81 -0.54 -16.43 -2.20
N LEU A 82 -1.54 -16.99 -1.55
CA LEU A 82 -2.61 -16.26 -0.89
C LEU A 82 -2.38 -16.24 0.62
N LEU A 83 -2.40 -15.04 1.20
CA LEU A 83 -2.44 -14.86 2.65
C LEU A 83 -3.73 -14.15 3.01
N GLU A 84 -4.33 -14.56 4.12
CA GLU A 84 -5.55 -13.96 4.66
C GLU A 84 -5.33 -13.47 6.10
N ALA A 85 -6.15 -12.50 6.49
CA ALA A 85 -6.32 -12.02 7.84
C ALA A 85 -7.82 -12.03 8.20
N ASP A 86 -8.27 -11.10 9.03
CA ASP A 86 -9.70 -10.87 9.26
C ASP A 86 -10.43 -10.65 7.92
N PRO A 87 -11.64 -11.19 7.72
CA PRO A 87 -12.41 -11.04 6.48
C PRO A 87 -12.65 -9.60 6.02
N ARG A 88 -12.51 -8.63 6.92
CA ARG A 88 -12.64 -7.20 6.61
C ARG A 88 -11.40 -6.59 5.95
N SER A 89 -10.25 -7.25 6.09
CA SER A 89 -8.98 -6.78 5.49
C SER A 89 -8.78 -7.35 4.10
N PRO A 90 -8.20 -6.56 3.17
CA PRO A 90 -7.74 -7.09 1.90
C PRO A 90 -6.72 -8.22 2.13
N ARG A 91 -6.75 -9.21 1.26
CA ARG A 91 -5.77 -10.31 1.27
C ARG A 91 -4.43 -9.84 0.73
N PHE A 92 -3.35 -10.57 1.03
CA PHE A 92 -2.11 -10.46 0.27
C PHE A 92 -2.05 -11.57 -0.79
N ILE A 93 -1.70 -11.18 -2.00
CA ILE A 93 -1.29 -12.09 -3.07
C ILE A 93 0.17 -11.81 -3.34
N LEU A 94 1.03 -12.82 -3.11
CA LEU A 94 2.44 -12.72 -3.41
C LEU A 94 2.74 -13.47 -4.70
N LEU A 95 3.48 -12.82 -5.59
CA LEU A 95 3.99 -13.40 -6.83
C LEU A 95 5.48 -13.65 -6.66
N GLU A 96 5.91 -14.90 -6.79
CA GLU A 96 7.31 -15.28 -6.78
C GLU A 96 7.69 -15.87 -8.13
N PRO A 97 8.59 -15.24 -8.90
CA PRO A 97 9.02 -15.79 -10.19
C PRO A 97 9.79 -17.09 -9.98
N LEU A 98 9.68 -18.04 -10.93
CA LEU A 98 10.32 -19.34 -10.88
C LEU A 98 11.83 -19.28 -11.19
N SER A 99 12.33 -18.16 -11.68
CA SER A 99 13.75 -17.97 -12.02
C SER A 99 14.27 -16.65 -11.52
N ARG A 100 15.55 -16.66 -11.14
CA ARG A 100 16.29 -15.41 -10.83
C ARG A 100 16.40 -14.57 -12.09
N GLY A 101 16.39 -13.24 -11.90
CA GLY A 101 16.52 -12.28 -13.00
C GLY A 101 15.27 -12.19 -13.87
N TYR A 102 14.14 -12.72 -13.40
CA TYR A 102 12.86 -12.48 -14.07
C TYR A 102 12.53 -10.98 -14.05
N GLU A 103 12.16 -10.49 -15.23
CA GLU A 103 11.71 -9.11 -15.40
C GLU A 103 10.41 -9.09 -16.19
N ASP A 104 9.45 -8.33 -15.73
CA ASP A 104 8.25 -7.96 -16.46
C ASP A 104 8.17 -6.44 -16.64
N ASP A 105 7.08 -5.96 -17.19
CA ASP A 105 6.86 -4.53 -17.41
C ASP A 105 6.81 -3.71 -16.11
N ALA A 106 6.52 -4.32 -14.98
CA ALA A 106 6.56 -3.66 -13.66
C ALA A 106 7.95 -3.71 -13.03
N THR A 107 8.58 -4.89 -12.98
CA THR A 107 9.85 -5.08 -12.27
C THR A 107 11.07 -4.55 -13.02
N ARG A 108 11.01 -4.43 -14.36
CA ARG A 108 12.08 -3.76 -15.13
C ARG A 108 12.37 -2.33 -14.67
N TRP A 109 11.40 -1.65 -14.03
CA TRP A 109 11.62 -0.32 -13.47
C TRP A 109 12.53 -0.31 -12.25
N ASN A 110 12.70 -1.45 -11.57
CA ASN A 110 13.70 -1.61 -10.52
C ASN A 110 15.13 -1.54 -11.07
N CYS A 111 15.33 -1.93 -12.33
CA CYS A 111 16.63 -1.91 -13.02
C CYS A 111 17.04 -0.53 -13.52
N MET A 112 16.10 0.38 -13.75
CA MET A 112 16.39 1.76 -14.16
C MET A 112 17.10 2.58 -13.08
N TYR A 113 16.87 2.22 -11.84
CA TYR A 113 17.51 2.78 -10.67
C TYR A 113 18.34 1.65 -10.08
N PRO A 114 19.61 1.49 -10.49
CA PRO A 114 20.38 0.34 -10.10
C PRO A 114 20.50 0.28 -8.60
N LEU A 115 19.54 -0.39 -8.01
CA LEU A 115 19.65 -0.83 -6.65
C LEU A 115 20.89 -1.70 -6.60
N SER A 116 21.65 -1.62 -5.51
CA SER A 116 22.80 -2.49 -5.35
C SER A 116 22.35 -3.94 -5.57
N ALA A 117 23.23 -4.80 -6.05
CA ALA A 117 22.96 -6.23 -6.25
C ALA A 117 22.49 -6.94 -4.94
N ALA A 118 22.61 -6.27 -3.80
CA ALA A 118 22.12 -6.73 -2.51
C ALA A 118 20.62 -6.43 -2.27
N LYS A 119 19.96 -5.62 -3.10
CA LYS A 119 18.53 -5.34 -2.97
C LYS A 119 17.71 -6.34 -3.81
N PRO A 120 16.55 -6.82 -3.29
CA PRO A 120 15.71 -7.75 -4.02
C PRO A 120 15.03 -7.07 -5.22
N ASN A 121 14.75 -7.85 -6.27
CA ASN A 121 13.92 -7.40 -7.38
C ASN A 121 12.42 -7.49 -7.01
N ALA A 122 12.04 -6.85 -5.92
CA ALA A 122 10.69 -6.87 -5.39
C ALA A 122 9.93 -5.60 -5.73
N ARG A 123 8.60 -5.72 -5.85
CA ARG A 123 7.72 -4.60 -6.14
C ARG A 123 6.30 -4.81 -5.65
N TYR A 124 5.73 -3.75 -5.07
CA TYR A 124 4.28 -3.65 -4.93
C TYR A 124 3.67 -3.43 -6.32
N ILE A 125 2.86 -4.38 -6.79
CA ILE A 125 2.26 -4.35 -8.12
C ILE A 125 1.00 -3.48 -8.13
N GLY A 126 0.14 -3.62 -7.12
CA GLY A 126 -1.09 -2.85 -7.06
C GLY A 126 -2.16 -3.44 -6.14
N GLU A 127 -3.36 -2.93 -6.27
CA GLU A 127 -4.56 -3.33 -5.54
C GLU A 127 -5.55 -4.04 -6.46
N ILE A 128 -6.27 -5.02 -5.93
CA ILE A 128 -7.41 -5.67 -6.60
C ILE A 128 -8.69 -5.23 -5.89
N TYR A 129 -9.65 -4.75 -6.66
CA TYR A 129 -10.99 -4.40 -6.21
C TYR A 129 -12.00 -5.45 -6.65
N SER A 130 -13.00 -5.72 -5.81
CA SER A 130 -14.12 -6.52 -6.25
C SER A 130 -14.93 -5.77 -7.30
N THR A 131 -15.45 -6.48 -8.28
CA THR A 131 -16.37 -5.93 -9.29
C THR A 131 -17.50 -6.90 -9.54
N SER A 132 -18.64 -6.41 -10.00
CA SER A 132 -19.74 -7.28 -10.43
C SER A 132 -19.49 -7.93 -11.79
N SER A 133 -18.62 -7.34 -12.63
CA SER A 133 -18.25 -7.87 -13.96
C SER A 133 -16.98 -7.18 -14.46
N CYS A 134 -15.91 -7.92 -14.68
CA CYS A 134 -14.69 -7.45 -15.32
C CYS A 134 -14.95 -6.92 -16.74
N ARG A 135 -15.87 -7.55 -17.47
CA ARG A 135 -16.22 -7.17 -18.84
C ARG A 135 -16.93 -5.81 -18.87
N ASP A 136 -17.95 -5.62 -18.03
CA ASP A 136 -18.71 -4.37 -18.01
C ASP A 136 -17.87 -3.23 -17.51
N LEU A 137 -16.98 -3.49 -16.52
CA LEU A 137 -16.02 -2.53 -16.03
C LEU A 137 -15.08 -2.02 -17.13
N ARG A 138 -14.51 -2.91 -17.95
CA ARG A 138 -13.67 -2.47 -19.09
C ARG A 138 -14.46 -1.56 -20.04
N SER A 139 -15.71 -1.92 -20.37
CA SER A 139 -16.56 -1.11 -21.27
C SER A 139 -16.81 0.30 -20.74
N VAL A 140 -16.72 0.50 -19.41
CA VAL A 140 -16.88 1.81 -18.74
C VAL A 140 -15.56 2.57 -18.71
N LEU A 141 -14.43 1.93 -18.46
CA LEU A 141 -13.16 2.59 -18.22
C LEU A 141 -12.31 2.82 -19.48
N GLU A 142 -12.35 1.94 -20.47
CA GLU A 142 -11.59 2.10 -21.72
C GLU A 142 -11.93 3.38 -22.49
N PRO A 143 -13.22 3.79 -22.62
CA PRO A 143 -13.57 5.07 -23.21
C PRO A 143 -13.05 6.30 -22.44
N GLN A 144 -12.59 6.10 -21.21
CA GLN A 144 -11.98 7.13 -20.36
C GLN A 144 -10.44 7.14 -20.43
N ASN A 145 -9.87 6.44 -21.43
CA ASN A 145 -8.44 6.25 -21.65
C ASN A 145 -7.72 5.42 -20.57
N ILE A 146 -8.46 4.63 -19.80
CA ILE A 146 -7.86 3.63 -18.90
C ILE A 146 -7.58 2.38 -19.72
N ARG A 147 -6.32 2.03 -19.88
CA ARG A 147 -5.87 0.86 -20.64
C ARG A 147 -5.80 -0.37 -19.75
N PHE A 148 -6.25 -1.50 -20.25
CA PHE A 148 -6.16 -2.80 -19.59
C PHE A 148 -5.13 -3.71 -20.26
N VAL A 149 -4.53 -4.61 -19.48
CA VAL A 149 -3.67 -5.67 -20.00
C VAL A 149 -4.55 -6.76 -20.60
N TYR A 150 -4.25 -7.14 -21.83
CA TYR A 150 -4.89 -8.27 -22.52
C TYR A 150 -3.99 -9.51 -22.51
N PRO A 151 -4.53 -10.72 -22.69
CA PRO A 151 -3.74 -11.95 -22.58
C PRO A 151 -2.55 -12.04 -23.53
N ASP A 152 -2.63 -11.44 -24.70
CA ASP A 152 -1.55 -11.36 -25.70
C ASP A 152 -0.49 -10.28 -25.41
N GLU A 153 -0.79 -9.37 -24.49
CA GLU A 153 0.12 -8.30 -24.04
C GLU A 153 0.71 -8.59 -22.65
N ALA A 154 0.15 -9.57 -21.93
CA ALA A 154 0.53 -9.83 -20.54
C ALA A 154 1.92 -10.46 -20.44
N SER A 155 2.84 -9.77 -19.76
CA SER A 155 4.14 -10.32 -19.38
C SER A 155 4.05 -11.43 -18.33
N ASN A 156 2.95 -11.47 -17.59
CA ASN A 156 2.58 -12.47 -16.62
C ASN A 156 1.08 -12.77 -16.77
N GLY A 157 0.73 -14.04 -17.00
CA GLY A 157 -0.66 -14.47 -17.17
C GLY A 157 -1.59 -14.08 -16.02
N PHE A 158 -1.06 -13.87 -14.82
CA PHE A 158 -1.83 -13.38 -13.67
C PHE A 158 -2.55 -12.05 -13.93
N TYR A 159 -2.02 -11.19 -14.81
CA TYR A 159 -2.60 -9.86 -15.05
C TYR A 159 -3.80 -9.84 -15.98
N ALA A 160 -4.09 -10.93 -16.68
CA ALA A 160 -5.15 -10.98 -17.68
C ALA A 160 -5.87 -12.34 -17.71
N LEU A 161 -6.55 -12.66 -16.62
CA LEU A 161 -7.40 -13.85 -16.49
C LEU A 161 -8.86 -13.54 -16.87
N PRO A 162 -9.69 -14.53 -17.14
CA PRO A 162 -11.10 -14.30 -17.45
C PRO A 162 -11.86 -13.50 -16.38
N ASN A 163 -11.60 -13.80 -15.10
CA ASN A 163 -12.27 -13.22 -13.94
C ASN A 163 -11.40 -12.25 -13.15
N LEU A 164 -10.21 -11.92 -13.65
CA LEU A 164 -9.27 -10.98 -13.03
C LEU A 164 -8.59 -10.17 -14.13
N THR A 165 -8.72 -8.87 -14.08
CA THR A 165 -8.12 -7.96 -15.06
C THR A 165 -7.37 -6.84 -14.39
N PHE A 166 -6.26 -6.40 -14.98
CA PHE A 166 -5.46 -5.28 -14.49
C PHE A 166 -5.33 -4.18 -15.53
N THR A 167 -5.25 -2.95 -15.07
CA THR A 167 -4.83 -1.81 -15.89
C THR A 167 -3.35 -1.94 -16.26
N PHE A 168 -2.90 -1.21 -17.28
CA PHE A 168 -1.48 -0.91 -17.43
C PHE A 168 -0.94 -0.20 -16.18
N LEU A 169 0.39 -0.12 -16.06
CA LEU A 169 1.02 0.66 -15.01
C LEU A 169 0.60 2.13 -15.13
N SER A 170 0.25 2.74 -14.00
CA SER A 170 0.05 4.18 -13.91
C SER A 170 1.33 4.92 -14.28
N ASP A 171 1.22 5.97 -15.06
CA ASP A 171 2.36 6.83 -15.40
C ASP A 171 2.90 7.60 -14.19
N PHE A 172 2.11 7.72 -13.12
CA PHE A 172 2.46 8.47 -11.92
C PHE A 172 3.00 7.58 -10.79
N THR A 173 2.38 6.43 -10.55
CA THR A 173 2.71 5.57 -9.40
C THR A 173 3.49 4.32 -9.78
N TYR A 174 3.47 3.92 -11.05
CA TYR A 174 3.94 2.63 -11.57
C TYR A 174 3.31 1.43 -10.85
N ASN A 175 2.10 1.62 -10.31
CA ASN A 175 1.26 0.55 -9.80
C ASN A 175 0.13 0.25 -10.79
N ARG A 176 -0.45 -0.93 -10.66
CA ARG A 176 -1.66 -1.35 -11.39
C ARG A 176 -2.89 -1.24 -10.51
N VAL A 177 -4.03 -1.15 -11.13
CA VAL A 177 -5.32 -1.40 -10.48
C VAL A 177 -5.93 -2.65 -11.08
N GLY A 178 -6.19 -3.64 -10.24
CA GLY A 178 -6.83 -4.91 -10.63
C GLY A 178 -8.31 -4.93 -10.24
N TYR A 179 -9.08 -5.77 -10.95
CA TYR A 179 -10.48 -6.00 -10.65
C TYR A 179 -10.81 -7.47 -10.80
N VAL A 180 -11.59 -7.99 -9.86
CA VAL A 180 -11.98 -9.40 -9.80
C VAL A 180 -13.48 -9.53 -9.62
N ASP A 181 -14.13 -10.38 -10.44
CA ASP A 181 -15.58 -10.63 -10.37
C ASP A 181 -15.95 -11.99 -9.73
N VAL A 182 -14.98 -12.61 -9.06
CA VAL A 182 -15.18 -13.77 -8.21
C VAL A 182 -14.65 -13.51 -6.79
N SER A 183 -15.09 -14.32 -5.81
CA SER A 183 -14.54 -14.22 -4.46
C SER A 183 -13.07 -14.64 -4.43
N LEU A 184 -12.24 -13.88 -3.72
CA LEU A 184 -10.85 -14.24 -3.38
C LEU A 184 -10.75 -15.00 -2.05
N ASP A 185 -11.84 -15.61 -1.56
CA ASP A 185 -11.76 -16.55 -0.43
C ASP A 185 -10.89 -17.77 -0.75
N SER A 186 -10.78 -18.11 -2.03
CA SER A 186 -9.77 -19.01 -2.59
C SER A 186 -9.39 -18.54 -3.99
N LEU A 187 -8.16 -18.79 -4.40
CA LEU A 187 -7.70 -18.54 -5.77
C LEU A 187 -8.18 -19.61 -6.77
N ALA A 188 -8.85 -20.66 -6.30
CA ALA A 188 -9.37 -21.76 -7.14
C ALA A 188 -10.39 -21.32 -8.22
N ALA A 189 -11.02 -20.16 -8.01
CA ALA A 189 -11.94 -19.58 -9.01
C ALA A 189 -11.21 -18.88 -10.17
N LEU A 190 -9.89 -18.66 -10.02
CA LEU A 190 -9.02 -18.08 -11.04
C LEU A 190 -8.27 -19.20 -11.76
N ASP A 191 -8.08 -19.06 -13.05
CA ASP A 191 -7.31 -20.03 -13.86
C ASP A 191 -5.80 -19.75 -13.70
N LEU A 192 -5.24 -20.17 -12.55
CA LEU A 192 -3.85 -19.88 -12.15
C LEU A 192 -2.88 -21.05 -12.43
N GLY A 193 -3.33 -22.17 -12.98
CA GLY A 193 -2.54 -23.38 -13.14
C GLY A 193 -2.78 -24.40 -12.02
N ASP A 194 -1.72 -25.01 -11.50
CA ASP A 194 -1.83 -26.11 -10.55
C ASP A 194 -1.77 -25.63 -9.09
N ARG A 195 -2.65 -26.15 -8.23
CA ARG A 195 -2.54 -25.95 -6.80
C ARG A 195 -1.37 -26.75 -6.25
N VAL A 196 -0.51 -26.08 -5.49
CA VAL A 196 0.68 -26.68 -4.88
C VAL A 196 0.52 -26.72 -3.37
N LEU A 197 0.85 -27.86 -2.77
CA LEU A 197 0.98 -27.98 -1.31
C LEU A 197 2.42 -27.61 -0.93
N LEU A 198 2.56 -26.79 0.12
CA LEU A 198 3.87 -26.56 0.70
C LEU A 198 4.31 -27.79 1.51
N ASP A 199 5.60 -28.06 1.49
CA ASP A 199 6.21 -29.09 2.32
C ASP A 199 6.11 -28.74 3.81
N ASP A 200 6.30 -29.74 4.70
CA ASP A 200 6.19 -29.56 6.16
C ASP A 200 7.12 -28.49 6.69
N GLY A 201 8.37 -28.40 6.25
CA GLY A 201 9.34 -27.41 6.74
C GLY A 201 8.91 -25.95 6.49
N PRO A 202 8.54 -25.53 5.28
CA PRO A 202 7.90 -24.25 5.01
C PRO A 202 6.67 -23.96 5.86
N LEU A 203 5.76 -24.94 6.01
CA LEU A 203 4.56 -24.77 6.84
C LEU A 203 4.91 -24.56 8.31
N GLU A 204 5.84 -25.34 8.87
CA GLU A 204 6.31 -25.18 10.26
C GLU A 204 6.93 -23.80 10.50
N LEU A 205 7.69 -23.26 9.53
CA LEU A 205 8.27 -21.93 9.64
C LEU A 205 7.20 -20.84 9.72
N LEU A 206 6.19 -20.91 8.84
CA LEU A 206 5.09 -19.95 8.80
C LEU A 206 4.24 -20.03 10.06
N GLU A 207 3.95 -21.24 10.52
CA GLU A 207 3.21 -21.46 11.76
C GLU A 207 3.99 -20.98 12.99
N ALA A 208 5.29 -21.20 13.04
CA ALA A 208 6.13 -20.71 14.12
C ALA A 208 6.15 -19.17 14.18
N ALA A 209 6.17 -18.47 13.04
CA ALA A 209 6.08 -17.02 12.99
C ALA A 209 4.70 -16.54 13.51
N ALA A 210 3.62 -17.16 13.07
CA ALA A 210 2.26 -16.87 13.53
C ALA A 210 2.10 -17.14 15.03
N GLN A 211 2.65 -18.23 15.54
CA GLN A 211 2.64 -18.56 16.97
C GLN A 211 3.45 -17.56 17.80
N LYS A 212 4.58 -17.05 17.29
CA LYS A 212 5.31 -15.96 17.96
C LYS A 212 4.45 -14.71 18.08
N HIS A 213 3.80 -14.29 17.00
CA HIS A 213 2.85 -13.16 17.01
C HIS A 213 1.81 -13.34 18.12
N ALA A 214 1.12 -14.47 18.16
CA ALA A 214 0.07 -14.75 19.15
C ALA A 214 0.61 -14.83 20.58
N ARG A 215 1.71 -15.59 20.82
CA ARG A 215 2.28 -15.80 22.16
C ARG A 215 2.81 -14.54 22.82
N HIS A 216 3.25 -13.57 22.02
CA HIS A 216 3.71 -12.28 22.54
C HIS A 216 2.58 -11.23 22.62
N GLY A 217 1.33 -11.64 22.47
CA GLY A 217 0.18 -10.79 22.70
C GLY A 217 -0.13 -9.79 21.59
N LEU A 218 0.40 -9.99 20.38
CA LEU A 218 0.13 -9.14 19.23
C LEU A 218 -1.22 -9.46 18.56
N GLU A 219 -1.68 -10.71 18.71
CA GLU A 219 -2.97 -11.16 18.16
C GLU A 219 -4.14 -10.34 18.74
N GLY A 220 -5.02 -9.85 17.85
CA GLY A 220 -6.13 -8.99 18.21
C GLY A 220 -5.74 -7.54 18.57
N ARG A 221 -4.44 -7.21 18.64
CA ARG A 221 -3.93 -5.84 18.79
C ARG A 221 -3.50 -5.24 17.48
N VAL A 222 -2.77 -6.00 16.68
CA VAL A 222 -2.46 -5.61 15.30
C VAL A 222 -3.57 -6.15 14.40
N LEU A 223 -4.28 -5.24 13.77
CA LEU A 223 -5.38 -5.53 12.85
C LEU A 223 -4.90 -5.49 11.39
N GLY A 224 -5.83 -5.47 10.45
CA GLY A 224 -5.54 -5.40 9.03
C GLY A 224 -4.98 -4.07 8.55
N ILE A 225 -4.95 -3.90 7.24
CA ILE A 225 -4.39 -2.71 6.60
C ILE A 225 -5.26 -1.48 6.89
N ASP A 226 -4.68 -0.45 7.48
CA ASP A 226 -5.26 0.88 7.67
C ASP A 226 -5.17 1.72 6.38
N HIS A 227 -3.97 1.81 5.83
CA HIS A 227 -3.72 2.55 4.60
C HIS A 227 -2.49 2.07 3.83
N LEU A 228 -2.41 2.54 2.57
CA LEU A 228 -1.34 2.26 1.62
C LEU A 228 -0.81 3.58 1.09
N ALA A 229 0.48 3.85 1.21
CA ALA A 229 1.07 5.13 0.83
C ALA A 229 2.12 4.99 -0.29
N THR A 230 1.89 5.71 -1.36
CA THR A 230 2.78 5.76 -2.53
C THR A 230 3.51 7.10 -2.58
N ARG A 231 4.80 7.06 -2.88
CA ARG A 231 5.60 8.25 -3.18
C ARG A 231 5.65 8.48 -4.69
N VAL A 232 5.40 9.73 -5.07
CA VAL A 232 5.41 10.22 -6.45
C VAL A 232 6.27 11.46 -6.56
N LEU A 233 6.60 11.88 -7.77
CA LEU A 233 7.38 13.10 -8.01
C LEU A 233 6.59 14.36 -7.64
N ALA A 234 7.33 15.43 -7.34
CA ALA A 234 6.75 16.75 -7.15
C ALA A 234 5.99 17.19 -8.41
N GLY A 235 4.79 17.71 -8.23
CA GLY A 235 3.89 18.12 -9.32
C GLY A 235 3.02 16.99 -9.91
N GLU A 236 3.20 15.73 -9.50
CA GLU A 236 2.41 14.59 -10.03
C GLU A 236 1.37 14.05 -9.02
N ARG A 237 1.40 14.50 -7.79
CA ARG A 237 0.56 13.96 -6.70
C ARG A 237 -0.94 14.12 -6.96
N GLU A 238 -1.35 15.27 -7.46
CA GLU A 238 -2.74 15.60 -7.78
C GLU A 238 -3.24 14.77 -8.95
N ASP A 239 -2.42 14.62 -9.98
CA ASP A 239 -2.76 13.82 -11.16
C ASP A 239 -2.83 12.32 -10.81
N ALA A 240 -1.91 11.82 -10.00
CA ALA A 240 -1.95 10.45 -9.47
C ALA A 240 -3.24 10.16 -8.70
N LEU A 241 -3.68 11.12 -7.88
CA LEU A 241 -4.92 11.02 -7.13
C LEU A 241 -6.15 11.04 -8.07
N LEU A 242 -6.21 11.94 -9.04
CA LEU A 242 -7.33 12.03 -9.98
C LEU A 242 -7.42 10.79 -10.87
N GLU A 243 -6.27 10.27 -11.35
CA GLU A 243 -6.22 9.00 -12.07
C GLU A 243 -6.81 7.87 -11.22
N TYR A 244 -6.37 7.74 -10.00
CA TYR A 244 -6.87 6.72 -9.07
C TYR A 244 -8.37 6.86 -8.82
N LEU A 245 -8.86 8.07 -8.53
CA LEU A 245 -10.28 8.34 -8.32
C LEU A 245 -11.15 8.10 -9.58
N THR A 246 -10.55 8.09 -10.76
CA THR A 246 -11.26 7.73 -12.01
C THR A 246 -11.55 6.23 -12.07
N MET A 247 -10.72 5.39 -11.43
CA MET A 247 -10.75 3.93 -11.51
C MET A 247 -11.52 3.25 -10.37
N VAL A 248 -11.66 3.92 -9.22
CA VAL A 248 -12.24 3.33 -8.00
C VAL A 248 -13.25 4.25 -7.31
N PRO A 249 -14.18 3.72 -6.49
CA PRO A 249 -15.24 4.53 -5.86
C PRO A 249 -14.77 5.35 -4.66
N TYR A 250 -13.47 5.56 -4.48
CA TYR A 250 -12.92 6.37 -3.40
C TYR A 250 -13.28 7.85 -3.55
N TYR A 251 -13.15 8.60 -2.46
CA TYR A 251 -13.28 10.05 -2.48
C TYR A 251 -12.04 10.72 -1.88
N PHE A 252 -11.78 11.94 -2.28
CA PHE A 252 -10.71 12.75 -1.72
C PHE A 252 -11.11 13.19 -0.31
N TRP A 253 -10.48 12.58 0.70
CA TRP A 253 -10.76 12.88 2.10
C TRP A 253 -10.13 14.20 2.54
N GLY A 254 -8.91 14.49 2.12
CA GLY A 254 -8.21 15.71 2.50
C GLY A 254 -6.71 15.66 2.23
N ALA A 255 -6.01 16.71 2.66
CA ALA A 255 -4.59 16.89 2.45
C ALA A 255 -3.86 17.41 3.68
N TYR A 256 -2.57 17.09 3.77
CA TYR A 256 -1.63 17.67 4.74
C TYR A 256 -0.45 18.26 3.99
N ASN A 257 -0.06 19.48 4.36
CA ASN A 257 1.09 20.15 3.78
C ASN A 257 2.05 20.59 4.90
N ILE A 258 3.27 20.08 4.83
CA ILE A 258 4.34 20.34 5.80
C ILE A 258 5.46 21.07 5.07
N ALA A 259 5.34 22.39 5.01
CA ALA A 259 6.20 23.24 4.19
C ALA A 259 7.67 23.12 4.59
N GLU A 260 7.96 23.04 5.89
CA GLU A 260 9.30 22.89 6.47
C GLU A 260 9.99 21.57 6.06
N MET A 261 9.21 20.53 5.77
CA MET A 261 9.70 19.24 5.27
C MET A 261 9.60 19.14 3.75
N ASN A 262 9.19 20.22 3.07
CA ASN A 262 8.94 20.20 1.63
C ASN A 262 8.07 19.00 1.20
N SER A 263 7.08 18.66 2.01
CA SER A 263 6.28 17.45 1.83
C SER A 263 4.80 17.78 1.90
N SER A 264 4.00 17.13 1.08
CA SER A 264 2.56 17.14 1.21
C SER A 264 1.95 15.81 0.79
N THR A 265 0.81 15.51 1.40
CA THR A 265 0.16 14.20 1.34
C THR A 265 -1.32 14.41 1.04
N ASN A 266 -1.83 13.71 0.04
CA ASN A 266 -3.26 13.61 -0.27
C ASN A 266 -3.79 12.25 0.16
N VAL A 267 -4.94 12.25 0.82
CA VAL A 267 -5.60 11.07 1.37
C VAL A 267 -6.92 10.82 0.65
N THR A 268 -7.15 9.57 0.26
CA THR A 268 -8.45 9.11 -0.24
C THR A 268 -9.02 8.04 0.68
N ARG A 269 -10.33 8.00 0.82
CA ARG A 269 -11.05 6.97 1.59
C ARG A 269 -12.16 6.34 0.75
N HIS A 270 -12.48 5.10 1.07
CA HIS A 270 -13.65 4.43 0.53
C HIS A 270 -14.92 4.95 1.22
N PRO A 271 -16.05 5.16 0.51
CA PRO A 271 -17.27 5.76 1.09
C PRO A 271 -18.02 4.84 2.08
N SER A 272 -17.74 3.54 2.11
CA SER A 272 -18.36 2.58 3.04
C SER A 272 -17.63 2.50 4.40
N ILE A 273 -17.20 3.64 4.93
CA ILE A 273 -16.58 3.71 6.26
C ILE A 273 -17.62 3.29 7.32
N GLY A 274 -17.27 2.28 8.12
CA GLY A 274 -18.10 1.76 9.20
C GLY A 274 -18.92 0.52 8.87
N ASP A 275 -18.92 0.07 7.61
CA ASP A 275 -19.51 -1.22 7.22
C ASP A 275 -18.54 -2.38 7.46
N GLU A 276 -19.03 -3.62 7.45
CA GLU A 276 -18.29 -4.84 7.80
C GLU A 276 -17.02 -5.09 6.94
N LYS A 277 -16.90 -4.44 5.79
CA LYS A 277 -15.71 -4.49 4.91
C LYS A 277 -15.11 -3.10 4.78
N GLN A 278 -14.12 -2.80 5.60
CA GLN A 278 -13.39 -1.55 5.53
C GLN A 278 -12.25 -1.64 4.50
N SER A 279 -12.37 -0.90 3.39
CA SER A 279 -11.26 -0.74 2.45
C SER A 279 -10.21 0.20 3.02
N PRO A 280 -8.91 -0.17 2.96
CA PRO A 280 -7.82 0.70 3.36
C PRO A 280 -7.84 2.03 2.62
N ALA A 281 -7.40 3.10 3.28
CA ALA A 281 -7.20 4.37 2.60
C ALA A 281 -6.01 4.31 1.62
N ARG A 282 -6.05 5.13 0.58
CA ARG A 282 -4.92 5.33 -0.33
C ARG A 282 -4.35 6.73 -0.16
N VAL A 283 -3.03 6.78 -0.06
CA VAL A 283 -2.27 7.98 0.28
C VAL A 283 -1.22 8.24 -0.80
N PHE A 284 -1.13 9.50 -1.24
CA PHE A 284 -0.17 9.95 -2.24
C PHE A 284 0.68 11.07 -1.65
N THR A 285 1.98 10.88 -1.59
CA THR A 285 2.93 11.83 -1.00
C THR A 285 3.95 12.28 -2.03
N ALA A 286 4.20 13.59 -2.09
CA ALA A 286 5.22 14.20 -2.94
C ALA A 286 5.93 15.34 -2.22
N ASN A 287 7.11 15.71 -2.71
CA ASN A 287 7.68 17.01 -2.35
C ASN A 287 6.88 18.14 -3.01
N ASN A 288 6.83 19.29 -2.36
CA ASN A 288 6.16 20.49 -2.90
C ASN A 288 7.02 21.15 -3.99
N THR A 289 8.34 21.13 -3.82
CA THR A 289 9.32 21.72 -4.72
C THR A 289 10.14 20.60 -5.33
N PRO A 290 10.26 20.52 -6.67
CA PRO A 290 11.07 19.51 -7.32
C PRO A 290 12.57 19.74 -7.07
N SER A 291 13.37 18.66 -7.17
CA SER A 291 14.79 18.67 -6.79
C SER A 291 15.64 19.68 -7.59
N TYR A 292 15.31 19.94 -8.86
CA TYR A 292 16.05 20.90 -9.67
C TYR A 292 15.86 22.36 -9.24
N LEU A 293 14.84 22.67 -8.43
CA LEU A 293 14.65 23.99 -7.83
C LEU A 293 15.21 24.06 -6.41
N ASN A 294 15.45 22.93 -5.76
CA ASN A 294 15.84 22.86 -4.36
C ASN A 294 17.18 23.54 -4.06
N SER A 295 18.09 23.65 -5.04
CA SER A 295 19.35 24.37 -4.88
C SER A 295 19.19 25.86 -4.51
N LEU A 296 18.00 26.41 -4.73
CA LEU A 296 17.68 27.81 -4.38
C LEU A 296 17.22 27.96 -2.94
N GLU A 297 16.55 26.96 -2.37
CA GLU A 297 15.91 27.03 -1.05
C GLU A 297 16.52 26.08 -0.02
N ASN A 298 17.30 25.10 -0.48
CA ASN A 298 17.93 24.08 0.38
C ASN A 298 16.94 23.34 1.30
N LEU A 299 15.78 22.99 0.78
CA LEU A 299 14.73 22.25 1.51
C LEU A 299 15.04 20.75 1.56
N PRO A 300 14.55 20.01 2.56
CA PRO A 300 14.59 18.56 2.55
C PRO A 300 13.88 17.97 1.34
N MET A 301 14.34 16.82 0.84
CA MET A 301 13.79 16.15 -0.36
C MET A 301 13.39 14.69 -0.10
N PRO A 302 12.75 14.34 1.05
CA PRO A 302 12.59 12.95 1.47
C PRO A 302 11.83 12.08 0.47
N THR A 303 10.86 12.66 -0.23
CA THR A 303 10.04 11.90 -1.20
C THR A 303 10.77 11.74 -2.53
N GLU A 304 11.37 12.79 -3.06
CA GLU A 304 12.14 12.69 -4.31
C GLU A 304 13.43 11.90 -4.14
N ASP A 305 14.08 11.96 -2.98
CA ASP A 305 15.23 11.11 -2.67
C ASP A 305 14.83 9.63 -2.72
N PHE A 306 13.69 9.26 -2.13
CA PHE A 306 13.15 7.92 -2.29
C PHE A 306 12.88 7.57 -3.76
N VAL A 307 12.16 8.42 -4.49
CA VAL A 307 11.80 8.15 -5.90
C VAL A 307 13.05 8.08 -6.79
N ARG A 308 14.07 8.89 -6.52
CA ARG A 308 15.34 8.85 -7.23
C ARG A 308 16.06 7.52 -7.09
N ASN A 309 15.99 6.89 -5.92
CA ASN A 309 16.73 5.67 -5.62
C ASN A 309 15.92 4.39 -5.85
N TYR A 310 14.61 4.44 -5.64
CA TYR A 310 13.75 3.26 -5.72
C TYR A 310 12.72 3.31 -6.85
N GLY A 311 12.63 4.43 -7.57
CA GLY A 311 11.57 4.68 -8.53
C GLY A 311 10.24 5.07 -7.87
N ARG A 312 9.27 5.45 -8.68
CA ARG A 312 7.88 5.63 -8.22
C ARG A 312 7.35 4.28 -7.77
N ARG A 313 6.93 4.18 -6.52
CA ARG A 313 6.42 2.94 -5.95
C ARG A 313 5.72 3.14 -4.62
N MET A 314 5.06 2.07 -4.16
CA MET A 314 4.57 1.98 -2.79
C MET A 314 5.73 2.16 -1.82
N HIS A 315 5.53 3.00 -0.80
CA HIS A 315 6.51 3.26 0.24
C HIS A 315 6.22 2.42 1.49
N HIS A 316 4.97 2.44 1.96
CA HIS A 316 4.59 1.69 3.15
C HIS A 316 3.16 1.15 3.10
N ILE A 317 2.97 0.13 3.91
CA ILE A 317 1.68 -0.45 4.26
C ILE A 317 1.50 -0.23 5.77
N ALA A 318 0.42 0.43 6.17
CA ALA A 318 0.10 0.66 7.57
C ALA A 318 -0.88 -0.37 8.10
N TYR A 319 -0.60 -0.91 9.28
CA TYR A 319 -1.52 -1.73 10.05
C TYR A 319 -2.20 -0.89 11.15
N GLU A 320 -3.48 -1.10 11.32
CA GLU A 320 -4.23 -0.57 12.44
C GLU A 320 -3.83 -1.29 13.72
N VAL A 321 -3.58 -0.52 14.78
CA VAL A 321 -3.45 -1.03 16.15
C VAL A 321 -4.68 -0.61 16.94
N VAL A 322 -5.28 -1.57 17.65
CA VAL A 322 -6.48 -1.32 18.47
C VAL A 322 -6.17 -0.30 19.56
N ASP A 323 -7.04 0.72 19.71
CA ASP A 323 -6.95 1.67 20.83
C ASP A 323 -7.09 0.94 22.17
N GLY A 324 -6.15 1.18 23.06
CA GLY A 324 -6.15 0.59 24.39
C GLY A 324 -4.80 0.72 25.10
N ASP A 325 -4.79 0.26 26.34
CA ASP A 325 -3.63 0.34 27.22
C ASP A 325 -3.26 -1.02 27.81
N ILE A 326 -1.97 -1.28 27.89
CA ILE A 326 -1.39 -2.40 28.63
C ILE A 326 -0.49 -1.85 29.72
N GLN A 327 -0.85 -2.06 30.98
CA GLN A 327 -0.04 -1.62 32.15
C GLN A 327 0.28 -0.12 32.14
N GLY A 328 -0.56 0.71 31.50
CA GLY A 328 -0.39 2.15 31.38
C GLY A 328 0.37 2.62 30.13
N GLU A 329 0.74 1.71 29.24
CA GLU A 329 1.32 2.01 27.95
C GLU A 329 0.31 1.77 26.82
N LYS A 330 0.34 2.58 25.78
CA LYS A 330 -0.52 2.41 24.62
C LYS A 330 -0.19 1.11 23.87
N ASN A 331 -1.21 0.52 23.22
CA ASN A 331 -1.03 -0.73 22.49
C ASN A 331 0.05 -0.63 21.42
N VAL A 332 0.20 0.51 20.73
CA VAL A 332 1.26 0.69 19.72
C VAL A 332 2.66 0.67 20.33
N ASP A 333 2.86 1.26 21.53
CA ASP A 333 4.13 1.22 22.23
C ASP A 333 4.48 -0.23 22.59
N PHE A 334 3.54 -0.97 23.18
CA PHE A 334 3.68 -2.38 23.49
C PHE A 334 3.99 -3.23 22.23
N VAL A 335 3.25 -3.04 21.12
CA VAL A 335 3.48 -3.75 19.87
C VAL A 335 4.90 -3.52 19.36
N VAL A 336 5.37 -2.29 19.40
CA VAL A 336 6.71 -1.91 18.92
C VAL A 336 7.81 -2.49 19.80
N GLU A 337 7.65 -2.44 21.13
CA GLU A 337 8.62 -3.04 22.07
C GLU A 337 8.76 -4.55 21.81
N VAL A 338 7.63 -5.26 21.75
CA VAL A 338 7.63 -6.69 21.44
C VAL A 338 8.29 -7.00 20.10
N LEU A 339 7.98 -6.26 19.04
CA LEU A 339 8.57 -6.50 17.74
C LEU A 339 10.08 -6.18 17.70
N ARG A 340 10.53 -5.16 18.42
CA ARG A 340 11.96 -4.88 18.61
C ARG A 340 12.68 -6.04 19.30
N ASP A 341 12.09 -6.59 20.35
CA ASP A 341 12.63 -7.77 21.06
C ASP A 341 12.68 -9.02 20.16
N LEU A 342 11.77 -9.12 19.21
CA LEU A 342 11.74 -10.17 18.19
C LEU A 342 12.67 -9.89 17.00
N GLY A 343 13.41 -8.78 17.01
CA GLY A 343 14.42 -8.44 16.02
C GLY A 343 13.93 -7.59 14.84
N ILE A 344 12.74 -7.05 14.90
CA ILE A 344 12.23 -6.13 13.87
C ILE A 344 12.81 -4.73 14.11
N PRO A 345 13.56 -4.16 13.16
CA PRO A 345 14.14 -2.84 13.32
C PRO A 345 13.11 -1.74 12.97
N PHE A 346 13.14 -0.64 13.73
CA PHE A 346 12.31 0.56 13.49
C PHE A 346 13.18 1.76 13.16
N LEU A 347 12.63 2.75 12.46
CA LEU A 347 13.36 3.95 12.02
C LEU A 347 13.59 4.95 13.15
N ALA A 348 12.66 5.03 14.10
CA ALA A 348 12.66 5.99 15.19
C ALA A 348 11.93 5.43 16.41
N ASP A 349 11.64 6.28 17.38
CA ASP A 349 10.67 5.98 18.44
C ASP A 349 9.24 6.27 17.97
N VAL A 350 8.27 5.73 18.70
CA VAL A 350 6.85 5.98 18.43
C VAL A 350 6.57 7.48 18.54
N VAL A 351 5.92 8.05 17.52
CA VAL A 351 5.59 9.48 17.49
C VAL A 351 4.10 9.69 17.77
N GLY A 352 3.79 10.85 18.34
CA GLY A 352 2.45 11.22 18.76
C GLY A 352 2.21 10.95 20.24
N GLU A 353 1.21 11.61 20.78
CA GLU A 353 0.80 11.49 22.18
C GLU A 353 -0.69 11.19 22.25
N CYS A 354 -1.05 10.19 23.02
CA CYS A 354 -2.43 9.86 23.36
C CYS A 354 -2.66 10.19 24.84
N THR A 355 -3.23 11.34 25.06
CA THR A 355 -3.59 11.85 26.38
C THR A 355 -5.11 11.77 26.59
N ASP A 356 -5.71 12.79 27.21
CA ASP A 356 -7.15 12.87 27.45
C ASP A 356 -7.96 13.36 26.23
N GLU A 357 -7.27 13.74 25.13
CA GLU A 357 -7.91 14.20 23.89
C GLU A 357 -7.67 13.23 22.73
N PRO A 358 -8.62 13.14 21.76
CA PRO A 358 -8.46 12.31 20.58
C PRO A 358 -7.19 12.68 19.79
N ASN A 359 -6.32 11.71 19.57
CA ASN A 359 -5.06 11.87 18.85
C ASN A 359 -4.62 10.53 18.26
N LEU A 360 -3.45 10.47 17.63
CA LEU A 360 -2.88 9.22 17.14
C LEU A 360 -1.40 9.09 17.47
N LYS A 361 -0.98 7.83 17.61
CA LYS A 361 0.42 7.41 17.69
C LYS A 361 0.76 6.52 16.51
N GLN A 362 1.98 6.66 15.98
CA GLN A 362 2.40 5.88 14.82
C GLN A 362 3.92 5.72 14.75
N ILE A 363 4.38 4.73 13.96
CA ILE A 363 5.79 4.47 13.76
C ILE A 363 6.04 3.68 12.48
N PHE A 364 7.22 3.86 11.88
CA PHE A 364 7.72 3.09 10.74
C PHE A 364 8.75 2.04 11.18
N SER A 365 8.61 0.81 10.71
CA SER A 365 9.72 -0.15 10.67
C SER A 365 10.79 0.32 9.68
N LYS A 366 11.98 -0.29 9.69
CA LYS A 366 12.84 -0.24 8.50
C LYS A 366 12.20 -1.01 7.36
N ALA A 367 12.62 -0.69 6.13
CA ALA A 367 12.14 -1.40 4.95
C ALA A 367 12.46 -2.90 5.03
N SER A 368 11.49 -3.73 4.65
CA SER A 368 11.68 -5.17 4.54
C SER A 368 12.81 -5.50 3.57
N PRO A 369 13.73 -6.41 3.92
CA PRO A 369 14.77 -6.85 2.99
C PRO A 369 14.23 -7.66 1.81
N TYR A 370 12.98 -8.11 1.86
CA TYR A 370 12.34 -8.96 0.85
C TYR A 370 11.42 -8.19 -0.09
N SER A 371 10.73 -7.16 0.38
CA SER A 371 9.75 -6.40 -0.40
C SER A 371 10.13 -4.94 -0.64
N LEU A 372 11.11 -4.41 0.10
CA LEU A 372 11.46 -2.99 0.19
C LEU A 372 10.33 -2.10 0.71
N LEU A 373 9.29 -2.70 1.29
CA LEU A 373 8.19 -1.96 1.89
C LEU A 373 8.47 -1.68 3.37
N ILE A 374 8.11 -0.50 3.82
CA ILE A 374 8.03 -0.15 5.23
C ILE A 374 6.70 -0.65 5.77
N THR A 375 6.68 -1.19 6.98
CA THR A 375 5.45 -1.43 7.75
C THR A 375 5.25 -0.28 8.72
N GLU A 376 4.06 0.31 8.72
CA GLU A 376 3.66 1.31 9.69
C GLU A 376 2.67 0.70 10.69
N TYR A 377 2.71 1.15 11.94
CA TYR A 377 1.70 0.86 12.96
C TYR A 377 1.03 2.14 13.39
N VAL A 378 -0.31 2.16 13.40
CA VAL A 378 -1.12 3.35 13.69
C VAL A 378 -2.16 3.01 14.75
N GLU A 379 -2.10 3.66 15.92
CA GLU A 379 -3.14 3.63 16.94
C GLU A 379 -3.87 4.97 17.00
N ARG A 380 -5.19 4.96 16.77
CA ARG A 380 -6.04 6.15 16.90
C ARG A 380 -6.74 6.13 18.25
N CYS A 381 -6.28 7.00 19.14
CA CYS A 381 -6.73 7.06 20.52
C CYS A 381 -8.03 7.84 20.67
N LEU A 382 -8.91 7.36 21.55
CA LEU A 382 -10.17 8.01 21.94
C LEU A 382 -11.07 8.38 20.74
N GLY A 383 -11.08 7.52 19.72
CA GLY A 383 -11.92 7.74 18.54
C GLY A 383 -11.45 8.89 17.65
N TYR A 384 -10.15 9.17 17.61
CA TYR A 384 -9.59 10.17 16.70
C TYR A 384 -10.05 9.92 15.26
N ASP A 385 -10.80 10.86 14.69
CA ASP A 385 -11.40 10.74 13.37
C ASP A 385 -10.54 11.32 12.23
N GLY A 386 -9.41 11.95 12.58
CA GLY A 386 -8.40 12.45 11.65
C GLY A 386 -7.63 11.29 10.99
N PHE A 387 -6.84 11.63 9.99
CA PHE A 387 -6.01 10.63 9.32
C PHE A 387 -4.58 10.64 9.87
N PHE A 388 -3.98 11.82 9.91
CA PHE A 388 -2.66 12.10 10.49
C PHE A 388 -2.71 13.35 11.36
N THR A 389 -1.66 13.56 12.18
CA THR A 389 -1.32 14.87 12.72
C THR A 389 -0.14 15.45 11.95
N ARG A 390 -0.04 16.77 11.91
CA ARG A 390 1.06 17.47 11.23
C ARG A 390 2.42 17.08 11.81
N ASP A 391 2.51 17.06 13.13
CA ASP A 391 3.75 16.79 13.86
C ASP A 391 4.23 15.35 13.63
N ASN A 392 3.32 14.37 13.62
CA ASN A 392 3.65 12.99 13.34
C ASN A 392 4.16 12.80 11.90
N VAL A 393 3.48 13.40 10.91
CA VAL A 393 3.94 13.33 9.51
C VAL A 393 5.32 13.98 9.36
N ALA A 394 5.57 15.10 10.03
CA ALA A 394 6.87 15.77 10.00
C ALA A 394 7.97 14.86 10.59
N ALA A 395 7.74 14.30 11.77
CA ALA A 395 8.70 13.43 12.45
C ALA A 395 9.02 12.16 11.65
N LEU A 396 8.00 11.47 11.14
CA LEU A 396 8.20 10.25 10.33
C LEU A 396 8.83 10.55 8.97
N THR A 397 8.50 11.68 8.35
CA THR A 397 9.13 12.12 7.10
C THR A 397 10.62 12.40 7.31
N ALA A 398 10.98 13.03 8.42
CA ALA A 398 12.38 13.27 8.78
C ALA A 398 13.14 11.95 9.02
N ALA A 399 12.57 11.05 9.81
CA ALA A 399 13.18 9.74 10.12
C ALA A 399 13.40 8.90 8.86
N ALA A 400 12.42 8.83 7.96
CA ALA A 400 12.55 8.13 6.70
C ALA A 400 13.61 8.78 5.79
N GLY A 401 13.65 10.11 5.72
CA GLY A 401 14.63 10.84 4.93
C GLY A 401 16.07 10.64 5.42
N GLU A 402 16.29 10.55 6.72
CA GLU A 402 17.61 10.26 7.28
C GLU A 402 18.05 8.83 6.95
N ALA A 403 17.18 7.85 7.12
CA ALA A 403 17.48 6.45 6.80
C ALA A 403 17.83 6.26 5.31
N GLU A 404 17.06 6.90 4.43
CA GLU A 404 17.31 6.86 2.99
C GLU A 404 18.62 7.54 2.60
N ARG A 405 18.98 8.67 3.22
CA ARG A 405 20.27 9.34 3.00
C ARG A 405 21.48 8.44 3.24
N TYR A 406 21.44 7.63 4.29
CA TYR A 406 22.51 6.71 4.61
C TYR A 406 22.65 5.57 3.61
N GLU A 407 21.52 5.07 3.11
CA GLU A 407 21.53 4.02 2.09
C GLU A 407 22.00 4.54 0.73
N HIS A 408 21.76 5.80 0.43
CA HIS A 408 22.11 6.42 -0.86
C HIS A 408 23.59 6.74 -1.01
N GLY A 409 24.29 7.08 0.07
CA GLY A 409 25.73 7.26 0.06
C GLY A 409 26.50 6.00 -0.31
N HIS A 410 25.89 4.84 -0.18
CA HIS A 410 26.49 3.54 -0.50
C HIS A 410 26.15 2.98 -1.88
N VAL A 411 25.21 3.58 -2.61
CA VAL A 411 24.80 3.11 -3.95
C VAL A 411 25.75 3.60 -5.04
N PHE A 412 26.49 4.65 -4.79
CA PHE A 412 27.38 5.29 -5.75
C PHE A 412 28.87 5.22 -5.38
N ASP A 413 29.21 4.61 -4.25
CA ASP A 413 30.55 4.27 -3.85
C ASP A 413 30.82 2.78 -4.16
#